data_e4f03f9351a910b2176cb8103628d7d0
#
_entry.id   e4f03f9351a910b2176cb8103628d7d0
#
_cell.length_a   1.000
_cell.length_b   1.000
_cell.length_c   1.000
_cell.angle_alpha   90.00
_cell.angle_beta   90.00
_cell.angle_gamma   90.00
#
_symmetry.space_group_name_H-M   'P 1'
#
loop_
_entity.id
_entity.type
_entity.pdbx_description
1 polymer ?
#
loop_
_entity_poly.entity_id
_entity_poly.type
_entity_poly.pdbx_seq_one_letter_code
_entity_poly.pdbx_strand_id
1 'polypeptide(L)'
;MFQIQKMELNEKQIEILSVAEKLFAEKGFDGTSVRNISKIAKINVAMISYYFGSKEKLLESLILFRIQDLKIKIENLFNENLNPFEKIDKFIEFYIQKIDSNRHIYKIMHFEIASKKHRMDLEGFNEIKKSNLVSLTKIITEGQLQNIFKKDINIPLITPTILGTYFHFYTNKYYFDDVLNFKSDSEFDNYIKNELTKHIQTTIKALLVYEIATK
;
A
#
# COMPACT_ATOMS: atom_id res chain seq x y z
N MET A 1 11.12 -17.41 -11.85
CA MET A 1 11.09 -15.93 -11.73
C MET A 1 9.85 -15.44 -12.44
N PHE A 2 8.74 -15.28 -11.72
CA PHE A 2 7.48 -14.81 -12.33
C PHE A 2 7.63 -13.30 -12.58
N GLN A 3 7.74 -12.92 -13.86
CA GLN A 3 7.57 -11.52 -14.25
C GLN A 3 6.08 -11.22 -14.12
N ILE A 4 5.68 -10.47 -13.07
CA ILE A 4 4.39 -9.80 -13.11
C ILE A 4 4.51 -8.76 -14.23
N GLN A 5 3.93 -9.09 -15.38
CA GLN A 5 3.86 -8.18 -16.51
C GLN A 5 3.09 -6.94 -16.04
N LYS A 6 3.67 -5.75 -16.23
CA LYS A 6 2.96 -4.49 -15.94
C LYS A 6 1.59 -4.57 -16.60
N MET A 7 0.53 -4.34 -15.85
CA MET A 7 -0.82 -4.35 -16.41
C MET A 7 -0.92 -3.22 -17.44
N GLU A 8 -0.88 -3.58 -18.71
CA GLU A 8 -1.08 -2.64 -19.82
C GLU A 8 -2.57 -2.41 -19.97
N LEU A 9 -3.04 -1.27 -19.47
CA LEU A 9 -4.41 -0.83 -19.60
C LEU A 9 -4.49 0.23 -20.68
N ASN A 10 -5.50 0.13 -21.54
CA ASN A 10 -5.81 1.20 -22.48
C ASN A 10 -6.47 2.39 -21.77
N GLU A 11 -6.52 3.54 -22.44
CA GLU A 11 -7.09 4.78 -21.88
C GLU A 11 -8.51 4.60 -21.35
N LYS A 12 -9.33 3.80 -22.03
CA LYS A 12 -10.71 3.56 -21.64
C LYS A 12 -10.83 2.71 -20.38
N GLN A 13 -9.96 1.72 -20.22
CA GLN A 13 -9.87 0.95 -18.96
C GLN A 13 -9.45 1.83 -17.79
N ILE A 14 -8.46 2.72 -18.00
CA ILE A 14 -8.00 3.67 -16.96
C ILE A 14 -9.13 4.62 -16.56
N GLU A 15 -9.89 5.14 -17.52
CA GLU A 15 -11.06 5.99 -17.26
C GLU A 15 -12.12 5.28 -16.40
N ILE A 16 -12.44 4.02 -16.75
CA ILE A 16 -13.39 3.19 -15.99
C ILE A 16 -12.88 2.96 -14.56
N LEU A 17 -11.61 2.60 -14.39
CA LEU A 17 -11.00 2.42 -13.07
C LEU A 17 -11.05 3.70 -12.23
N SER A 18 -10.77 4.86 -12.83
CA SER A 18 -10.80 6.15 -12.13
C SER A 18 -12.21 6.53 -11.67
N VAL A 19 -13.24 6.22 -12.46
CA VAL A 19 -14.65 6.43 -12.08
C VAL A 19 -15.06 5.44 -11.00
N ALA A 20 -14.67 4.17 -11.13
CA ALA A 20 -14.97 3.13 -10.15
C ALA A 20 -14.34 3.45 -8.79
N GLU A 21 -13.10 3.92 -8.78
CA GLU A 21 -12.39 4.34 -7.56
C GLU A 21 -13.15 5.40 -6.78
N LYS A 22 -13.60 6.46 -7.45
CA LYS A 22 -14.38 7.53 -6.82
C LYS A 22 -15.67 7.01 -6.21
N LEU A 23 -16.41 6.20 -6.98
CA LEU A 23 -17.69 5.65 -6.51
C LEU A 23 -17.50 4.66 -5.36
N PHE A 24 -16.48 3.81 -5.40
CA PHE A 24 -16.18 2.91 -4.30
C PHE A 24 -15.74 3.68 -3.05
N ALA A 25 -14.99 4.77 -3.20
CA ALA A 25 -14.59 5.62 -2.08
C ALA A 25 -15.80 6.31 -1.41
N GLU A 26 -16.77 6.79 -2.22
CA GLU A 26 -17.93 7.54 -1.76
C GLU A 26 -19.04 6.62 -1.18
N LYS A 27 -19.33 5.50 -1.84
CA LYS A 27 -20.52 4.66 -1.58
C LYS A 27 -20.18 3.26 -1.06
N GLY A 28 -18.89 2.94 -0.95
CA GLY A 28 -18.43 1.58 -0.67
C GLY A 28 -18.61 0.64 -1.88
N PHE A 29 -18.10 -0.58 -1.74
CA PHE A 29 -18.20 -1.59 -2.79
C PHE A 29 -19.67 -1.99 -3.04
N ASP A 30 -20.44 -2.33 -1.99
CA ASP A 30 -21.84 -2.75 -2.11
C ASP A 30 -22.75 -1.63 -2.63
N GLY A 31 -22.53 -0.39 -2.20
CA GLY A 31 -23.32 0.77 -2.65
C GLY A 31 -23.06 1.20 -4.09
N THR A 32 -22.09 0.58 -4.76
CA THR A 32 -21.71 0.92 -6.14
C THR A 32 -22.13 -0.18 -7.10
N SER A 33 -22.86 0.16 -8.17
CA SER A 33 -23.22 -0.79 -9.24
C SER A 33 -22.44 -0.51 -10.52
N VAL A 34 -22.22 -1.57 -11.34
CA VAL A 34 -21.61 -1.41 -12.67
C VAL A 34 -22.40 -0.45 -13.57
N ARG A 35 -23.74 -0.35 -13.38
CA ARG A 35 -24.58 0.61 -14.09
C ARG A 35 -24.26 2.05 -13.68
N ASN A 36 -24.00 2.30 -12.39
CA ASN A 36 -23.58 3.65 -11.93
C ASN A 36 -22.23 4.03 -12.51
N ILE A 37 -21.27 3.08 -12.51
CA ILE A 37 -19.95 3.30 -13.10
C ILE A 37 -20.08 3.61 -14.59
N SER A 38 -20.79 2.80 -15.36
CA SER A 38 -20.96 3.00 -16.80
C SER A 38 -21.63 4.31 -17.14
N LYS A 39 -22.65 4.74 -16.36
CA LYS A 39 -23.34 6.02 -16.55
C LYS A 39 -22.38 7.21 -16.38
N ILE A 40 -21.54 7.21 -15.35
CA ILE A 40 -20.58 8.30 -15.09
C ILE A 40 -19.42 8.27 -16.08
N ALA A 41 -18.91 7.08 -16.44
CA ALA A 41 -17.89 6.92 -17.46
C ALA A 41 -18.41 7.13 -18.90
N LYS A 42 -19.72 7.40 -19.08
CA LYS A 42 -20.37 7.60 -20.39
C LYS A 42 -20.11 6.48 -21.38
N ILE A 43 -20.21 5.22 -20.92
CA ILE A 43 -19.98 4.01 -21.71
C ILE A 43 -21.19 3.06 -21.61
N ASN A 44 -21.24 2.09 -22.54
CA ASN A 44 -22.18 0.98 -22.41
C ASN A 44 -21.76 0.08 -21.25
N VAL A 45 -22.72 -0.36 -20.42
CA VAL A 45 -22.48 -1.27 -19.30
C VAL A 45 -21.79 -2.57 -19.73
N ALA A 46 -22.06 -3.06 -20.94
CA ALA A 46 -21.43 -4.23 -21.51
C ALA A 46 -19.90 -4.07 -21.65
N MET A 47 -19.38 -2.85 -21.77
CA MET A 47 -17.94 -2.59 -21.83
C MET A 47 -17.24 -2.92 -20.52
N ILE A 48 -17.92 -2.71 -19.36
CA ILE A 48 -17.33 -3.09 -18.06
C ILE A 48 -17.19 -4.63 -17.99
N SER A 49 -18.22 -5.36 -18.40
CA SER A 49 -18.16 -6.82 -18.44
C SER A 49 -17.14 -7.33 -19.46
N TYR A 50 -17.00 -6.66 -20.60
CA TYR A 50 -16.00 -6.98 -21.62
C TYR A 50 -14.56 -6.79 -21.12
N TYR A 51 -14.26 -5.67 -20.46
CA TYR A 51 -12.90 -5.35 -20.02
C TYR A 51 -12.51 -6.04 -18.71
N PHE A 52 -13.45 -6.20 -17.78
CA PHE A 52 -13.14 -6.64 -16.43
C PHE A 52 -13.90 -7.89 -15.98
N GLY A 53 -14.96 -8.29 -16.67
CA GLY A 53 -15.76 -9.45 -16.33
C GLY A 53 -16.83 -9.15 -15.26
N SER A 54 -16.43 -8.84 -14.02
CA SER A 54 -17.35 -8.56 -12.91
C SER A 54 -16.95 -7.31 -12.12
N LYS A 55 -17.80 -6.90 -11.17
CA LYS A 55 -17.50 -5.78 -10.27
C LYS A 55 -16.32 -6.13 -9.33
N GLU A 56 -16.23 -7.37 -8.91
CA GLU A 56 -15.13 -7.90 -8.10
C GLU A 56 -13.80 -7.83 -8.88
N LYS A 57 -13.81 -8.32 -10.11
CA LYS A 57 -12.64 -8.27 -11.01
C LYS A 57 -12.23 -6.82 -11.37
N LEU A 58 -13.21 -5.91 -11.47
CA LEU A 58 -12.95 -4.48 -11.64
C LEU A 58 -12.22 -3.91 -10.40
N LEU A 59 -12.64 -4.27 -9.18
CA LEU A 59 -11.96 -3.84 -7.95
C LEU A 59 -10.57 -4.45 -7.83
N GLU A 60 -10.40 -5.75 -8.14
CA GLU A 60 -9.10 -6.42 -8.20
C GLU A 60 -8.14 -5.71 -9.16
N SER A 61 -8.62 -5.39 -10.37
CA SER A 61 -7.84 -4.64 -11.37
C SER A 61 -7.46 -3.24 -10.89
N LEU A 62 -8.37 -2.56 -10.19
CA LEU A 62 -8.11 -1.24 -9.61
C LEU A 62 -7.02 -1.31 -8.52
N ILE A 63 -7.10 -2.29 -7.62
CA ILE A 63 -6.10 -2.51 -6.58
C ILE A 63 -4.73 -2.74 -7.23
N LEU A 64 -4.62 -3.68 -8.17
CA LEU A 64 -3.37 -4.00 -8.85
C LEU A 64 -2.81 -2.77 -9.60
N PHE A 65 -3.65 -2.04 -10.31
CA PHE A 65 -3.26 -0.82 -11.03
C PHE A 65 -2.67 0.23 -10.10
N ARG A 66 -3.21 0.37 -8.89
CA ARG A 66 -2.74 1.34 -7.92
C ARG A 66 -1.47 0.95 -7.18
N ILE A 67 -1.13 -0.34 -7.08
CA ILE A 67 0.03 -0.78 -6.30
C ILE A 67 1.23 -1.22 -7.13
N GLN A 68 1.07 -1.49 -8.43
CA GLN A 68 2.13 -2.07 -9.27
C GLN A 68 3.41 -1.22 -9.37
N ASP A 69 3.30 0.11 -9.33
CA ASP A 69 4.44 1.01 -9.39
C ASP A 69 5.29 1.02 -8.11
N LEU A 70 4.68 0.69 -6.96
CA LEU A 70 5.42 0.53 -5.71
C LEU A 70 6.45 -0.59 -5.81
N LYS A 71 6.08 -1.71 -6.43
CA LYS A 71 6.99 -2.84 -6.68
C LYS A 71 8.24 -2.37 -7.42
N ILE A 72 8.06 -1.63 -8.53
CA ILE A 72 9.18 -1.14 -9.35
C ILE A 72 10.08 -0.20 -8.55
N LYS A 73 9.51 0.72 -7.77
CA LYS A 73 10.28 1.63 -6.91
C LYS A 73 11.12 0.88 -5.87
N ILE A 74 10.53 -0.13 -5.23
CA ILE A 74 11.23 -0.93 -4.21
C ILE A 74 12.32 -1.82 -4.83
N GLU A 75 12.06 -2.42 -5.99
CA GLU A 75 13.07 -3.23 -6.70
C GLU A 75 14.27 -2.38 -7.14
N ASN A 76 14.04 -1.16 -7.61
CA ASN A 76 15.09 -0.24 -8.01
C ASN A 76 15.90 0.29 -6.82
N LEU A 77 15.28 0.45 -5.66
CA LEU A 77 15.92 0.96 -4.45
C LEU A 77 17.16 0.16 -4.03
N PHE A 78 17.15 -1.16 -4.24
CA PHE A 78 18.29 -2.00 -3.93
C PHE A 78 19.55 -1.59 -4.72
N ASN A 79 19.38 -1.13 -5.96
CA ASN A 79 20.48 -0.74 -6.86
C ASN A 79 20.92 0.72 -6.68
N GLU A 80 20.23 1.49 -5.83
CA GLU A 80 20.64 2.88 -5.54
C GLU A 80 21.93 2.88 -4.68
N ASN A 81 22.80 3.86 -4.95
CA ASN A 81 24.03 4.07 -4.19
C ASN A 81 23.74 4.76 -2.84
N LEU A 82 23.07 4.04 -1.97
CA LEU A 82 22.65 4.45 -0.64
C LEU A 82 23.14 3.44 0.40
N ASN A 83 23.41 3.90 1.61
CA ASN A 83 23.70 2.98 2.72
C ASN A 83 22.41 2.21 3.14
N PRO A 84 22.54 1.07 3.87
CA PRO A 84 21.39 0.26 4.27
C PRO A 84 20.31 1.02 5.07
N PHE A 85 20.68 1.98 5.92
CA PHE A 85 19.71 2.79 6.67
C PHE A 85 18.92 3.73 5.75
N GLU A 86 19.58 4.37 4.80
CA GLU A 86 18.92 5.23 3.81
C GLU A 86 17.97 4.44 2.92
N LYS A 87 18.32 3.20 2.54
CA LYS A 87 17.44 2.29 1.80
C LYS A 87 16.20 1.94 2.63
N ILE A 88 16.33 1.69 3.93
CA ILE A 88 15.20 1.44 4.83
C ILE A 88 14.32 2.69 4.96
N ASP A 89 14.89 3.87 5.12
CA ASP A 89 14.14 5.12 5.20
C ASP A 89 13.31 5.35 3.92
N LYS A 90 13.90 5.18 2.74
CA LYS A 90 13.18 5.29 1.45
C LYS A 90 12.13 4.20 1.26
N PHE A 91 12.41 2.96 1.67
CA PHE A 91 11.44 1.87 1.62
C PHE A 91 10.17 2.24 2.41
N ILE A 92 10.34 2.74 3.62
CA ILE A 92 9.22 3.17 4.48
C ILE A 92 8.48 4.35 3.84
N GLU A 93 9.20 5.35 3.36
CA GLU A 93 8.64 6.52 2.69
C GLU A 93 7.79 6.13 1.48
N PHE A 94 8.29 5.25 0.61
CA PHE A 94 7.55 4.76 -0.56
C PHE A 94 6.26 4.05 -0.16
N TYR A 95 6.29 3.22 0.90
CA TYR A 95 5.10 2.56 1.41
C TYR A 95 4.08 3.56 1.93
N ILE A 96 4.49 4.48 2.81
CA ILE A 96 3.59 5.47 3.40
C ILE A 96 2.98 6.37 2.31
N GLN A 97 3.79 6.93 1.41
CA GLN A 97 3.32 7.75 0.30
C GLN A 97 2.32 7.00 -0.58
N LYS A 98 2.60 5.73 -0.89
CA LYS A 98 1.74 4.92 -1.75
C LYS A 98 0.39 4.64 -1.12
N ILE A 99 0.38 4.27 0.16
CA ILE A 99 -0.85 3.98 0.89
C ILE A 99 -1.65 5.25 1.10
N ASP A 100 -1.00 6.32 1.53
CA ASP A 100 -1.65 7.61 1.80
C ASP A 100 -2.30 8.19 0.54
N SER A 101 -1.62 8.14 -0.59
CA SER A 101 -2.16 8.57 -1.89
C SER A 101 -3.34 7.71 -2.39
N ASN A 102 -3.49 6.49 -1.87
CA ASN A 102 -4.53 5.53 -2.28
C ASN A 102 -5.35 5.02 -1.08
N ARG A 103 -5.41 5.80 0.00
CA ARG A 103 -5.99 5.40 1.30
C ARG A 103 -7.41 4.85 1.21
N HIS A 104 -8.23 5.38 0.29
CA HIS A 104 -9.59 4.88 0.10
C HIS A 104 -9.61 3.46 -0.46
N ILE A 105 -8.77 3.16 -1.44
CA ILE A 105 -8.66 1.81 -2.02
C ILE A 105 -8.14 0.80 -1.00
N TYR A 106 -7.13 1.18 -0.23
CA TYR A 106 -6.62 0.33 0.84
C TYR A 106 -7.69 0.06 1.91
N LYS A 107 -8.50 1.07 2.29
CA LYS A 107 -9.61 0.90 3.23
C LYS A 107 -10.65 -0.10 2.69
N ILE A 108 -11.07 0.07 1.43
CA ILE A 108 -12.04 -0.83 0.79
C ILE A 108 -11.47 -2.25 0.72
N MET A 109 -10.25 -2.40 0.25
CA MET A 109 -9.57 -3.70 0.15
C MET A 109 -9.51 -4.40 1.52
N HIS A 110 -9.09 -3.71 2.58
CA HIS A 110 -9.05 -4.29 3.93
C HIS A 110 -10.42 -4.72 4.42
N PHE A 111 -11.45 -3.91 4.16
CA PHE A 111 -12.82 -4.24 4.53
C PHE A 111 -13.31 -5.50 3.78
N GLU A 112 -13.11 -5.58 2.47
CA GLU A 112 -13.53 -6.72 1.66
C GLU A 112 -12.79 -8.01 2.04
N ILE A 113 -11.47 -7.93 2.31
CA ILE A 113 -10.68 -9.07 2.78
C ILE A 113 -11.16 -9.54 4.17
N ALA A 114 -11.41 -8.62 5.10
CA ALA A 114 -11.82 -8.95 6.46
C ALA A 114 -13.24 -9.50 6.51
N SER A 115 -14.17 -8.93 5.75
CA SER A 115 -15.57 -9.36 5.73
C SER A 115 -15.79 -10.72 5.06
N LYS A 116 -14.87 -11.11 4.15
CA LYS A 116 -15.00 -12.33 3.29
C LYS A 116 -16.34 -12.42 2.56
N LYS A 117 -17.03 -11.29 2.40
CA LYS A 117 -18.36 -11.23 1.80
C LYS A 117 -18.33 -11.51 0.31
N HIS A 118 -17.30 -11.04 -0.36
CA HIS A 118 -17.10 -11.23 -1.79
C HIS A 118 -15.85 -12.09 -2.03
N ARG A 119 -15.93 -12.96 -3.03
CA ARG A 119 -14.79 -13.77 -3.46
C ARG A 119 -13.90 -12.93 -4.35
N MET A 120 -12.79 -12.43 -3.77
CA MET A 120 -11.77 -11.71 -4.50
C MET A 120 -10.57 -12.61 -4.80
N ASP A 121 -10.03 -12.47 -5.99
CA ASP A 121 -8.76 -13.07 -6.36
C ASP A 121 -7.63 -12.10 -5.99
N LEU A 122 -6.90 -12.46 -4.95
CA LEU A 122 -5.80 -11.64 -4.42
C LEU A 122 -4.42 -12.17 -4.83
N GLU A 123 -4.35 -13.10 -5.79
CA GLU A 123 -3.07 -13.71 -6.18
C GLU A 123 -2.07 -12.65 -6.64
N GLY A 124 -2.43 -11.80 -7.59
CA GLY A 124 -1.56 -10.72 -8.07
C GLY A 124 -1.14 -9.74 -6.97
N PHE A 125 -2.02 -9.44 -6.02
CA PHE A 125 -1.69 -8.62 -4.86
C PHE A 125 -0.67 -9.31 -3.93
N ASN A 126 -0.87 -10.60 -3.67
CA ASN A 126 0.04 -11.39 -2.84
C ASN A 126 1.42 -11.55 -3.50
N GLU A 127 1.47 -11.70 -4.82
CA GLU A 127 2.74 -11.74 -5.56
C GLU A 127 3.53 -10.42 -5.44
N ILE A 128 2.87 -9.26 -5.50
CA ILE A 128 3.53 -7.97 -5.25
C ILE A 128 4.05 -7.89 -3.81
N LYS A 129 3.29 -8.34 -2.82
CA LYS A 129 3.74 -8.39 -1.42
C LYS A 129 4.96 -9.29 -1.24
N LYS A 130 4.98 -10.47 -1.87
CA LYS A 130 6.14 -11.38 -1.84
C LYS A 130 7.37 -10.74 -2.49
N SER A 131 7.21 -10.10 -3.65
CA SER A 131 8.31 -9.38 -4.32
C SER A 131 8.89 -8.27 -3.44
N ASN A 132 8.03 -7.47 -2.81
CA ASN A 132 8.45 -6.41 -1.90
C ASN A 132 9.20 -6.98 -0.68
N LEU A 133 8.74 -8.13 -0.13
CA LEU A 133 9.43 -8.82 0.96
C LEU A 133 10.82 -9.30 0.54
N VAL A 134 10.95 -9.85 -0.67
CA VAL A 134 12.26 -10.26 -1.22
C VAL A 134 13.20 -9.06 -1.31
N SER A 135 12.72 -7.91 -1.81
CA SER A 135 13.53 -6.68 -1.91
C SER A 135 13.94 -6.14 -0.54
N LEU A 136 13.02 -6.13 0.42
CA LEU A 136 13.32 -5.76 1.81
C LEU A 136 14.37 -6.70 2.43
N THR A 137 14.23 -8.02 2.20
CA THR A 137 15.19 -9.01 2.69
C THR A 137 16.59 -8.74 2.14
N LYS A 138 16.72 -8.40 0.87
CA LYS A 138 18.02 -8.05 0.27
C LYS A 138 18.65 -6.83 0.95
N ILE A 139 17.90 -5.77 1.20
CA ILE A 139 18.38 -4.55 1.88
C ILE A 139 18.86 -4.90 3.30
N ILE A 140 18.08 -5.69 4.03
CA ILE A 140 18.45 -6.09 5.41
C ILE A 140 19.67 -6.99 5.40
N THR A 141 19.75 -7.97 4.50
CA THR A 141 20.91 -8.85 4.37
C THR A 141 22.18 -8.06 4.01
N GLU A 142 22.08 -7.05 3.15
CA GLU A 142 23.19 -6.14 2.86
C GLU A 142 23.70 -5.45 4.15
N GLY A 143 22.81 -4.92 4.98
CA GLY A 143 23.16 -4.31 6.25
C GLY A 143 23.75 -5.31 7.27
N GLN A 144 23.27 -6.54 7.27
CA GLN A 144 23.81 -7.62 8.10
C GLN A 144 25.22 -8.03 7.68
N LEU A 145 25.49 -8.13 6.38
CA LEU A 145 26.83 -8.44 5.84
C LEU A 145 27.84 -7.31 6.14
N GLN A 146 27.39 -6.09 6.23
CA GLN A 146 28.20 -4.93 6.63
C GLN A 146 28.31 -4.76 8.15
N ASN A 147 27.73 -5.67 8.95
CA ASN A 147 27.64 -5.58 10.43
C ASN A 147 26.93 -4.30 10.93
N ILE A 148 26.06 -3.71 10.12
CA ILE A 148 25.25 -2.54 10.47
C ILE A 148 23.96 -2.99 11.16
N PHE A 149 23.34 -4.08 10.68
CA PHE A 149 22.12 -4.65 11.24
C PHE A 149 22.39 -5.95 11.97
N LYS A 150 21.65 -6.18 13.06
CA LYS A 150 21.71 -7.43 13.81
C LYS A 150 21.25 -8.63 12.96
N LYS A 151 21.68 -9.83 13.33
CA LYS A 151 21.34 -11.05 12.57
C LYS A 151 19.93 -11.57 12.85
N ASP A 152 19.45 -11.42 14.07
CA ASP A 152 18.14 -11.92 14.51
C ASP A 152 17.06 -10.86 14.29
N ILE A 153 16.50 -10.83 13.08
CA ILE A 153 15.44 -9.92 12.68
C ILE A 153 14.29 -10.72 12.06
N ASN A 154 13.08 -10.55 12.60
CA ASN A 154 11.88 -11.09 11.98
C ASN A 154 11.43 -10.20 10.79
N ILE A 155 12.11 -10.34 9.65
CA ILE A 155 11.91 -9.52 8.46
C ILE A 155 10.43 -9.50 7.99
N PRO A 156 9.68 -10.63 7.97
CA PRO A 156 8.27 -10.64 7.60
C PRO A 156 7.38 -9.72 8.43
N LEU A 157 7.75 -9.35 9.65
CA LEU A 157 6.96 -8.47 10.52
C LEU A 157 7.26 -6.98 10.31
N ILE A 158 8.28 -6.60 9.57
CA ILE A 158 8.63 -5.19 9.36
C ILE A 158 7.51 -4.46 8.59
N THR A 159 7.10 -4.98 7.44
CA THR A 159 5.99 -4.36 6.67
C THR A 159 4.68 -4.30 7.46
N PRO A 160 4.22 -5.36 8.15
CA PRO A 160 3.06 -5.28 9.05
C PRO A 160 3.19 -4.21 10.14
N THR A 161 4.38 -4.01 10.72
CA THR A 161 4.61 -2.96 11.72
C THR A 161 4.44 -1.56 11.12
N ILE A 162 4.99 -1.32 9.93
CA ILE A 162 4.83 -0.05 9.19
C ILE A 162 3.34 0.20 8.92
N LEU A 163 2.67 -0.79 8.31
CA LEU A 163 1.27 -0.68 7.90
C LEU A 163 0.31 -0.56 9.09
N GLY A 164 0.55 -1.35 10.14
CA GLY A 164 -0.26 -1.33 11.35
C GLY A 164 -0.22 0.04 12.04
N THR A 165 0.97 0.64 12.15
CA THR A 165 1.13 1.99 12.72
C THR A 165 0.40 3.03 11.88
N TYR A 166 0.60 3.02 10.56
CA TYR A 166 -0.09 3.95 9.65
C TYR A 166 -1.61 3.80 9.73
N PHE A 167 -2.13 2.58 9.57
CA PHE A 167 -3.58 2.36 9.54
C PHE A 167 -4.23 2.65 10.88
N HIS A 168 -3.59 2.31 12.00
CA HIS A 168 -4.10 2.67 13.31
C HIS A 168 -4.21 4.19 13.45
N PHE A 169 -3.18 4.92 13.09
CA PHE A 169 -3.19 6.39 13.11
C PHE A 169 -4.30 6.96 12.23
N TYR A 170 -4.35 6.53 10.96
CA TYR A 170 -5.30 7.03 9.98
C TYR A 170 -6.77 6.72 10.34
N THR A 171 -7.07 5.50 10.80
CA THR A 171 -8.44 5.09 11.12
C THR A 171 -8.97 5.72 12.41
N ASN A 172 -8.08 6.14 13.30
CA ASN A 172 -8.42 6.82 14.55
C ASN A 172 -8.21 8.34 14.47
N LYS A 173 -8.37 8.92 13.26
CA LYS A 173 -8.17 10.35 13.02
C LYS A 173 -8.85 11.24 14.06
N TYR A 174 -10.11 10.98 14.40
CA TYR A 174 -10.85 11.76 15.38
C TYR A 174 -10.15 11.83 16.76
N TYR A 175 -9.63 10.70 17.24
CA TYR A 175 -8.85 10.64 18.47
C TYR A 175 -7.55 11.45 18.38
N PHE A 176 -6.83 11.31 17.27
CA PHE A 176 -5.56 12.02 17.07
C PHE A 176 -5.74 13.50 16.77
N ASP A 177 -6.85 13.93 16.17
CA ASP A 177 -7.21 15.34 16.02
C ASP A 177 -7.32 16.02 17.39
N ASP A 178 -7.92 15.34 18.37
CA ASP A 178 -8.04 15.84 19.74
C ASP A 178 -6.68 15.85 20.48
N VAL A 179 -6.00 14.69 20.52
CA VAL A 179 -4.73 14.53 21.26
C VAL A 179 -3.60 15.40 20.73
N LEU A 180 -3.51 15.56 19.41
CA LEU A 180 -2.45 16.35 18.74
C LEU A 180 -2.93 17.75 18.35
N ASN A 181 -4.21 18.07 18.65
CA ASN A 181 -4.81 19.39 18.45
C ASN A 181 -4.77 19.89 17.01
N PHE A 182 -4.98 18.97 16.03
CA PHE A 182 -5.06 19.35 14.63
C PHE A 182 -6.28 20.22 14.34
N LYS A 183 -6.12 21.25 13.54
CA LYS A 183 -7.16 22.21 13.17
C LYS A 183 -7.73 22.00 11.77
N SER A 184 -7.08 21.15 10.97
CA SER A 184 -7.48 20.89 9.59
C SER A 184 -7.00 19.52 9.10
N ASP A 185 -7.65 19.02 8.05
CA ASP A 185 -7.20 17.81 7.34
C ASP A 185 -5.78 18.00 6.74
N SER A 186 -5.42 19.21 6.37
CA SER A 186 -4.08 19.51 5.86
C SER A 186 -3.00 19.33 6.93
N GLU A 187 -3.26 19.71 8.19
CA GLU A 187 -2.33 19.48 9.29
C GLU A 187 -2.16 17.99 9.57
N PHE A 188 -3.27 17.23 9.58
CA PHE A 188 -3.25 15.79 9.71
C PHE A 188 -2.45 15.10 8.59
N ASP A 189 -2.69 15.47 7.34
CA ASP A 189 -1.98 14.92 6.19
C ASP A 189 -0.48 15.30 6.22
N ASN A 190 -0.16 16.51 6.66
CA ASN A 190 1.24 16.95 6.83
C ASN A 190 1.94 16.18 7.97
N TYR A 191 1.25 15.91 9.06
CA TYR A 191 1.77 15.10 10.14
C TYR A 191 2.09 13.66 9.69
N ILE A 192 1.23 13.04 8.88
CA ILE A 192 1.50 11.71 8.30
C ILE A 192 2.80 11.73 7.49
N LYS A 193 2.94 12.73 6.61
CA LYS A 193 4.09 12.82 5.71
C LYS A 193 5.42 13.02 6.44
N ASN A 194 5.42 13.78 7.51
CA ASN A 194 6.63 14.18 8.22
C ASN A 194 6.81 13.38 9.53
N GLU A 195 5.97 13.63 10.54
CA GLU A 195 6.19 13.13 11.88
C GLU A 195 5.91 11.63 12.01
N LEU A 196 4.77 11.15 11.49
CA LEU A 196 4.43 9.73 11.54
C LEU A 196 5.42 8.90 10.72
N THR A 197 5.79 9.36 9.52
CA THR A 197 6.78 8.69 8.67
C THR A 197 8.11 8.60 9.38
N LYS A 198 8.60 9.70 9.96
CA LYS A 198 9.85 9.75 10.73
C LYS A 198 9.81 8.86 11.97
N HIS A 199 8.67 8.83 12.69
CA HIS A 199 8.48 7.94 13.83
C HIS A 199 8.61 6.47 13.42
N ILE A 200 7.95 6.07 12.33
CA ILE A 200 8.03 4.71 11.79
C ILE A 200 9.47 4.38 11.37
N GLN A 201 10.15 5.27 10.66
CA GLN A 201 11.56 5.10 10.27
C GLN A 201 12.45 4.88 11.49
N THR A 202 12.31 5.71 12.52
CA THR A 202 13.08 5.59 13.76
C THR A 202 12.80 4.26 14.47
N THR A 203 11.53 3.87 14.57
CA THR A 203 11.11 2.60 15.20
C THR A 203 11.69 1.39 14.47
N ILE A 204 11.58 1.35 13.16
CA ILE A 204 12.12 0.23 12.37
C ILE A 204 13.64 0.21 12.45
N LYS A 205 14.33 1.34 12.34
CA LYS A 205 15.81 1.38 12.50
C LYS A 205 16.25 0.91 13.88
N ALA A 206 15.53 1.25 14.94
CA ALA A 206 15.80 0.73 16.27
C ALA A 206 15.65 -0.80 16.33
N LEU A 207 14.60 -1.37 15.71
CA LEU A 207 14.44 -2.84 15.62
C LEU A 207 15.59 -3.53 14.88
N LEU A 208 16.23 -2.85 13.93
CA LEU A 208 17.33 -3.42 13.14
C LEU A 208 18.67 -3.47 13.89
N VAL A 209 18.85 -2.61 14.91
CA VAL A 209 20.15 -2.48 15.62
C VAL A 209 20.09 -2.83 17.09
N TYR A 210 18.93 -2.72 17.73
CA TYR A 210 18.81 -2.94 19.16
C TYR A 210 18.92 -4.43 19.51
N GLU A 211 19.88 -4.77 20.37
CA GLU A 211 20.00 -6.09 20.97
C GLU A 211 19.45 -6.06 22.40
N ILE A 212 18.48 -6.93 22.69
CA ILE A 212 18.04 -7.14 24.06
C ILE A 212 19.16 -7.91 24.74
N ALA A 213 19.81 -7.30 25.74
CA ALA A 213 20.75 -8.02 26.59
C ALA A 213 19.98 -9.16 27.28
N THR A 214 20.10 -10.38 26.75
CA THR A 214 19.65 -11.59 27.44
C THR A 214 20.51 -11.78 28.68
N LYS A 215 19.89 -11.60 29.85
CA LYS A 215 20.51 -11.98 31.15
C LYS A 215 20.66 -13.47 31.24
#